data_9874d9b356fdaafeac1f0f22d107616c
#
_entry.id   9874d9b356fdaafeac1f0f22d107616c
#
_cell.length_a   1.000
_cell.length_b   1.000
_cell.length_c   1.000
_cell.angle_alpha   90.00
_cell.angle_beta   90.00
_cell.angle_gamma   90.00
#
_symmetry.space_group_name_H-M   'P 1'
#
loop_
_entity.id
_entity.type
_entity.pdbx_description
1 polymer ?
#
loop_
_entity_poly.entity_id
_entity_poly.type
_entity_poly.pdbx_seq_one_letter_code
_entity_poly.pdbx_strand_id
1 'polypeptide(L)'
;TRLVGSEMCIRDRRKKSSEVICEQAVQIIQDRYAQQDLSVMIISEEIGVSPNYLSSLIKKTTGSSMVEILTKKRIEKAMELLQCTGMKIGEITELCGYKDQYYFSHCFKKLTGVSPNKYRREHEQA
;
A
#
# COMPACT_ATOMS: atom_id res chain seq x y z
N THR A 1 -31.43 -13.15 -8.73
CA THR A 1 -30.33 -12.68 -7.92
C THR A 1 -29.55 -11.57 -8.61
N ARG A 2 -29.19 -11.79 -9.87
CA ARG A 2 -28.46 -10.75 -10.60
C ARG A 2 -29.30 -9.50 -10.82
N LEU A 3 -30.58 -9.68 -11.09
CA LEU A 3 -31.48 -8.56 -11.26
C LEU A 3 -31.55 -7.73 -9.99
N VAL A 4 -31.66 -8.40 -8.85
CA VAL A 4 -31.71 -7.72 -7.56
C VAL A 4 -30.41 -6.95 -7.34
N GLY A 5 -29.29 -7.57 -7.67
CA GLY A 5 -28.00 -6.92 -7.55
C GLY A 5 -27.90 -5.69 -8.43
N SER A 6 -28.41 -5.79 -9.67
CA SER A 6 -28.38 -4.67 -10.60
C SER A 6 -29.23 -3.50 -10.10
N GLU A 7 -30.42 -3.80 -9.60
CA GLU A 7 -31.29 -2.78 -9.08
C GLU A 7 -30.69 -2.09 -7.88
N MET A 8 -30.10 -2.85 -7.00
CA MET A 8 -29.44 -2.28 -5.83
C MET A 8 -28.27 -1.40 -6.24
N CYS A 9 -27.53 -1.80 -7.25
CA CYS A 9 -26.43 -1.00 -7.75
C CYS A 9 -26.88 0.36 -8.26
N ILE A 10 -28.02 0.41 -8.92
CA ILE A 10 -28.55 1.66 -9.44
C ILE A 10 -28.95 2.57 -8.28
N ARG A 11 -29.65 2.02 -7.31
CA ARG A 11 -30.13 2.79 -6.18
C ARG A 11 -28.99 3.35 -5.32
N ASP A 12 -28.01 2.52 -5.05
CA ASP A 12 -26.90 2.86 -4.16
C ASP A 12 -25.65 3.30 -4.91
N ARG A 13 -25.81 3.70 -6.15
CA ARG A 13 -24.68 4.02 -7.01
C ARG A 13 -23.68 4.99 -6.38
N ARG A 14 -24.18 6.07 -5.77
CA ARG A 14 -23.28 7.07 -5.17
C ARG A 14 -22.46 6.49 -4.04
N LYS A 15 -23.11 5.77 -3.14
CA LYS A 15 -22.45 5.16 -2.01
C LYS A 15 -21.47 4.10 -2.49
N LYS A 16 -21.90 3.28 -3.43
CA LYS A 16 -21.05 2.24 -3.99
C LYS A 16 -19.88 2.81 -4.77
N SER A 17 -20.09 3.97 -5.41
CA SER A 17 -19.00 4.61 -6.13
C SER A 17 -17.84 4.95 -5.21
N SER A 18 -18.15 5.51 -4.05
CA SER A 18 -17.10 5.83 -3.08
C SER A 18 -16.40 4.58 -2.58
N GLU A 19 -17.17 3.55 -2.26
CA GLU A 19 -16.60 2.29 -1.79
C GLU A 19 -15.76 1.63 -2.87
N VAL A 20 -16.24 1.64 -4.11
CA VAL A 20 -15.51 1.06 -5.23
C VAL A 20 -14.21 1.81 -5.48
N ILE A 21 -14.26 3.14 -5.41
CA ILE A 21 -13.06 3.94 -5.59
C ILE A 21 -12.01 3.60 -4.54
N CYS A 22 -12.43 3.49 -3.28
CA CYS A 22 -11.52 3.11 -2.20
C CYS A 22 -10.94 1.71 -2.42
N GLU A 23 -11.79 0.77 -2.80
CA GLU A 23 -11.36 -0.59 -3.06
C GLU A 23 -10.38 -0.66 -4.21
N GLN A 24 -10.64 0.08 -5.27
CA GLN A 24 -9.75 0.14 -6.42
C GLN A 24 -8.39 0.71 -6.04
N ALA A 25 -8.39 1.79 -5.26
CA ALA A 25 -7.14 2.41 -4.82
C ALA A 25 -6.33 1.45 -3.96
N VAL A 26 -6.96 0.81 -3.00
CA VAL A 26 -6.28 -0.14 -2.13
C VAL A 26 -5.78 -1.33 -2.93
N GLN A 27 -6.57 -1.79 -3.89
CA GLN A 27 -6.17 -2.92 -4.73
C GLN A 27 -4.95 -2.57 -5.59
N ILE A 28 -4.91 -1.35 -6.13
CA ILE A 28 -3.75 -0.90 -6.90
C ILE A 28 -2.51 -0.89 -6.02
N ILE A 29 -2.64 -0.43 -4.78
CA ILE A 29 -1.53 -0.44 -3.84
C ILE A 29 -1.06 -1.87 -3.58
N GLN A 30 -1.98 -2.79 -3.34
CA GLN A 30 -1.62 -4.18 -3.05
C GLN A 30 -0.95 -4.86 -4.24
N ASP A 31 -1.39 -4.53 -5.44
CA ASP A 31 -0.84 -5.15 -6.65
C ASP A 31 0.44 -4.50 -7.13
N ARG A 32 0.61 -3.20 -6.87
CA ARG A 32 1.69 -2.43 -7.47
C ARG A 32 2.56 -1.70 -6.46
N TYR A 33 2.60 -2.16 -5.21
CA TYR A 33 3.42 -1.49 -4.20
C TYR A 33 4.90 -1.46 -4.57
N ALA A 34 5.35 -2.42 -5.37
CA ALA A 34 6.75 -2.50 -5.79
C ALA A 34 7.11 -1.49 -6.88
N GLN A 35 6.12 -0.82 -7.44
CA GLN A 35 6.37 0.23 -8.43
C GLN A 35 6.91 1.46 -7.72
N GLN A 36 8.15 1.83 -8.03
CA GLN A 36 8.83 2.89 -7.29
C GLN A 36 8.14 4.25 -7.36
N ASP A 37 7.57 4.57 -8.52
CA ASP A 37 6.93 5.86 -8.72
C ASP A 37 5.44 5.88 -8.40
N LEU A 38 4.91 4.80 -7.83
CA LEU A 38 3.49 4.76 -7.49
C LEU A 38 3.16 5.88 -6.50
N SER A 39 2.14 6.66 -6.82
CA SER A 39 1.77 7.82 -6.03
C SER A 39 0.27 8.05 -6.10
N VAL A 40 -0.22 8.95 -5.26
CA VAL A 40 -1.62 9.35 -5.28
C VAL A 40 -2.02 9.84 -6.66
N MET A 41 -1.13 10.59 -7.32
CA MET A 41 -1.42 11.15 -8.65
C MET A 41 -1.63 10.04 -9.68
N ILE A 42 -0.76 9.05 -9.68
CA ILE A 42 -0.88 7.95 -10.63
C ILE A 42 -2.16 7.16 -10.38
N ILE A 43 -2.42 6.84 -9.12
CA ILE A 43 -3.60 6.06 -8.75
C ILE A 43 -4.88 6.82 -9.10
N SER A 44 -4.92 8.12 -8.79
CA SER A 44 -6.10 8.93 -9.08
C SER A 44 -6.36 9.05 -10.56
N GLU A 45 -5.31 9.16 -11.36
CA GLU A 45 -5.43 9.19 -12.82
C GLU A 45 -6.03 7.90 -13.35
N GLU A 46 -5.57 6.78 -12.87
CA GLU A 46 -6.08 5.49 -13.34
C GLU A 46 -7.53 5.26 -12.96
N ILE A 47 -7.93 5.74 -11.80
CA ILE A 47 -9.31 5.59 -11.35
C ILE A 47 -10.22 6.63 -12.01
N GLY A 48 -9.66 7.78 -12.38
CA GLY A 48 -10.42 8.84 -13.02
C GLY A 48 -11.00 9.86 -12.05
N VAL A 49 -10.34 10.10 -10.94
CA VAL A 49 -10.76 11.11 -9.95
C VAL A 49 -9.60 12.04 -9.65
N SER A 50 -9.89 13.15 -9.00
CA SER A 50 -8.83 14.09 -8.63
C SER A 50 -8.01 13.53 -7.47
N PRO A 51 -6.71 13.86 -7.40
CA PRO A 51 -5.87 13.43 -6.28
C PRO A 51 -6.40 13.89 -4.93
N ASN A 52 -6.90 15.13 -4.85
CA ASN A 52 -7.43 15.65 -3.59
C ASN A 52 -8.67 14.89 -3.14
N TYR A 53 -9.56 14.60 -4.06
CA TYR A 53 -10.75 13.84 -3.74
C TYR A 53 -10.39 12.44 -3.24
N LEU A 54 -9.48 11.79 -3.96
CA LEU A 54 -9.06 10.44 -3.59
C LEU A 54 -8.39 10.43 -2.22
N SER A 55 -7.49 11.37 -1.97
CA SER A 55 -6.80 11.48 -0.68
C SER A 55 -7.79 11.65 0.46
N SER A 56 -8.75 12.55 0.29
CA SER A 56 -9.76 12.81 1.31
C SER A 56 -10.63 11.59 1.55
N LEU A 57 -11.02 10.93 0.48
CA LEU A 57 -11.90 9.76 0.57
C LEU A 57 -11.21 8.61 1.30
N ILE A 58 -9.95 8.34 0.95
CA ILE A 58 -9.19 7.26 1.58
C ILE A 58 -8.98 7.56 3.06
N LYS A 59 -8.60 8.79 3.39
CA LYS A 59 -8.39 9.17 4.79
C LYS A 59 -9.67 9.03 5.59
N LYS A 60 -10.78 9.47 5.03
CA LYS A 60 -12.09 9.39 5.70
C LYS A 60 -12.54 7.94 5.89
N THR A 61 -12.32 7.11 4.87
CA THR A 61 -12.80 5.73 4.88
C THR A 61 -11.93 4.81 5.72
N THR A 62 -10.61 4.93 5.60
CA THR A 62 -9.68 4.00 6.25
C THR A 62 -9.03 4.57 7.50
N GLY A 63 -9.07 5.88 7.69
CA GLY A 63 -8.38 6.52 8.80
C GLY A 63 -6.91 6.78 8.53
N SER A 64 -6.38 6.31 7.42
CA SER A 64 -4.97 6.47 7.06
C SER A 64 -4.83 7.12 5.70
N SER A 65 -3.73 7.85 5.50
CA SER A 65 -3.48 8.43 4.19
C SER A 65 -3.03 7.34 3.22
N MET A 66 -3.11 7.64 1.92
CA MET A 66 -2.65 6.69 0.91
C MET A 66 -1.16 6.40 1.05
N VAL A 67 -0.38 7.41 1.39
CA VAL A 67 1.05 7.24 1.60
C VAL A 67 1.29 6.26 2.75
N GLU A 68 0.54 6.39 3.82
CA GLU A 68 0.66 5.49 4.97
C GLU A 68 0.30 4.06 4.59
N ILE A 69 -0.77 3.89 3.81
CA ILE A 69 -1.20 2.56 3.39
C ILE A 69 -0.13 1.92 2.49
N LEU A 70 0.40 2.69 1.55
CA LEU A 70 1.44 2.20 0.65
C LEU A 70 2.71 1.84 1.42
N THR A 71 3.13 2.71 2.32
CA THR A 71 4.33 2.47 3.13
C THR A 71 4.17 1.22 3.98
N LYS A 72 3.01 1.09 4.62
CA LYS A 72 2.74 -0.10 5.43
C LYS A 72 2.82 -1.38 4.61
N LYS A 73 2.25 -1.37 3.42
CA LYS A 73 2.30 -2.54 2.54
C LYS A 73 3.72 -2.88 2.15
N ARG A 74 4.50 -1.87 1.78
CA ARG A 74 5.90 -2.07 1.41
C ARG A 74 6.72 -2.63 2.56
N ILE A 75 6.52 -2.09 3.76
CA ILE A 75 7.27 -2.54 4.94
C ILE A 75 6.84 -3.94 5.36
N GLU A 76 5.57 -4.27 5.25
CA GLU A 76 5.09 -5.63 5.55
C GLU A 76 5.77 -6.64 4.64
N LYS A 77 5.90 -6.32 3.36
CA LYS A 77 6.58 -7.19 2.42
C LYS A 77 8.07 -7.32 2.77
N ALA A 78 8.68 -6.21 3.18
CA ALA A 78 10.07 -6.22 3.60
C ALA A 78 10.26 -7.13 4.82
N MET A 79 9.36 -7.05 5.78
CA MET A 79 9.42 -7.90 6.97
C MET A 79 9.37 -9.37 6.60
N GLU A 80 8.48 -9.71 5.68
CA GLU A 80 8.36 -11.07 5.18
C GLU A 80 9.65 -11.54 4.53
N LEU A 81 10.23 -10.72 3.66
CA LEU A 81 11.47 -11.08 2.97
C LEU A 81 12.64 -11.18 3.92
N LEU A 82 12.68 -10.33 4.93
CA LEU A 82 13.75 -10.38 5.94
C LEU A 82 13.70 -11.67 6.76
N GLN A 83 12.49 -12.13 7.06
CA GLN A 83 12.31 -13.35 7.85
C GLN A 83 12.49 -14.62 7.02
N CYS A 84 12.00 -14.61 5.80
CA CYS A 84 11.87 -15.83 5.01
C CYS A 84 12.98 -16.05 3.99
N THR A 85 13.82 -15.06 3.76
CA THR A 85 14.87 -15.18 2.74
C THR A 85 16.21 -14.67 3.26
N GLY A 86 17.28 -15.04 2.56
CA GLY A 86 18.60 -14.50 2.84
C GLY A 86 18.97 -13.32 1.96
N MET A 87 17.99 -12.69 1.34
CA MET A 87 18.26 -11.60 0.41
C MET A 87 18.95 -10.42 1.08
N LYS A 88 19.78 -9.74 0.32
CA LYS A 88 20.47 -8.56 0.82
C LYS A 88 19.47 -7.40 0.99
N ILE A 89 19.78 -6.52 1.93
CA ILE A 89 18.92 -5.38 2.20
C ILE A 89 18.67 -4.55 0.94
N GLY A 90 19.70 -4.36 0.12
CA GLY A 90 19.54 -3.62 -1.13
C GLY A 90 18.56 -4.26 -2.08
N GLU A 91 18.58 -5.59 -2.17
CA GLU A 91 17.64 -6.31 -3.01
C GLU A 91 16.21 -6.20 -2.49
N ILE A 92 16.06 -6.31 -1.18
CA ILE A 92 14.75 -6.16 -0.55
C ILE A 92 14.20 -4.75 -0.77
N THR A 93 15.07 -3.75 -0.68
CA THR A 93 14.71 -2.37 -0.93
C THR A 93 14.05 -2.21 -2.30
N GLU A 94 14.69 -2.75 -3.33
CA GLU A 94 14.18 -2.66 -4.69
C GLU A 94 12.86 -3.42 -4.87
N LEU A 95 12.79 -4.62 -4.33
CA LEU A 95 11.58 -5.44 -4.44
C LEU A 95 10.38 -4.82 -3.73
N CYS A 96 10.64 -4.01 -2.72
CA CYS A 96 9.57 -3.35 -1.99
C CYS A 96 9.17 -2.01 -2.58
N GLY A 97 9.84 -1.58 -3.65
CA GLY A 97 9.46 -0.36 -4.34
C GLY A 97 10.17 0.90 -3.88
N TYR A 98 11.28 0.75 -3.16
CA TYR A 98 12.08 1.90 -2.73
C TYR A 98 13.29 2.04 -3.65
N LYS A 99 13.63 3.26 -3.97
CA LYS A 99 14.81 3.54 -4.80
C LYS A 99 16.09 3.56 -3.98
N ASP A 100 15.97 3.97 -2.72
CA ASP A 100 17.10 4.29 -1.87
C ASP A 100 17.03 3.45 -0.60
N GLN A 101 18.07 2.69 -0.35
CA GLN A 101 18.15 1.84 0.82
C GLN A 101 18.13 2.67 2.12
N TYR A 102 18.70 3.85 2.08
CA TYR A 102 18.73 4.73 3.24
C TYR A 102 17.31 5.14 3.63
N TYR A 103 16.55 5.58 2.65
CA TYR A 103 15.16 5.98 2.90
C TYR A 103 14.31 4.78 3.32
N PHE A 104 14.54 3.64 2.70
CA PHE A 104 13.85 2.40 3.09
C PHE A 104 14.11 2.08 4.55
N SER A 105 15.38 2.14 4.98
CA SER A 105 15.73 1.85 6.36
C SER A 105 15.06 2.83 7.33
N HIS A 106 14.97 4.10 6.92
CA HIS A 106 14.31 5.11 7.72
C HIS A 106 12.83 4.79 7.91
N CYS A 107 12.14 4.46 6.83
CA CYS A 107 10.72 4.10 6.89
C CYS A 107 10.49 2.83 7.70
N PHE A 108 11.36 1.85 7.50
CA PHE A 108 11.27 0.59 8.23
C PHE A 108 11.40 0.82 9.74
N LYS A 109 12.41 1.56 10.12
CA LYS A 109 12.65 1.85 11.53
C LYS A 109 11.48 2.65 12.13
N LYS A 110 10.94 3.57 11.37
CA LYS A 110 9.82 4.39 11.84
C LYS A 110 8.58 3.54 12.13
N LEU A 111 8.31 2.53 11.30
CA LEU A 111 7.14 1.68 11.47
C LEU A 111 7.35 0.52 12.44
N THR A 112 8.55 -0.04 12.47
CA THR A 112 8.80 -1.23 13.29
C THR A 112 9.57 -0.96 14.57
N GLY A 113 10.22 0.20 14.64
CA GLY A 113 11.04 0.56 15.79
C GLY A 113 12.48 0.09 15.72
N VAL A 114 12.83 -0.75 14.73
CA VAL A 114 14.18 -1.29 14.60
C VAL A 114 14.63 -1.23 13.16
N SER A 115 15.95 -1.28 12.93
CA SER A 115 16.48 -1.28 11.58
C SER A 115 16.21 -2.62 10.89
N PRO A 116 16.25 -2.67 9.56
CA PRO A 116 16.06 -3.93 8.84
C PRO A 116 17.04 -5.01 9.27
N ASN A 117 18.31 -4.66 9.45
CA ASN A 117 19.31 -5.63 9.88
C ASN A 117 19.03 -6.18 11.27
N LYS A 118 18.63 -5.30 12.17
CA LYS A 118 18.29 -5.71 13.53
C LYS A 118 17.05 -6.58 13.54
N TYR A 119 16.06 -6.21 12.74
CA TYR A 119 14.83 -6.99 12.62
C TYR A 119 15.14 -8.40 12.14
N ARG A 120 16.01 -8.53 11.12
CA ARG A 120 16.41 -9.84 10.61
C ARG A 120 17.06 -10.69 11.70
N ARG A 121 18.00 -10.08 12.44
CA ARG A 121 18.70 -10.81 13.51
C ARG A 121 17.73 -11.28 14.59
N GLU A 122 16.78 -10.45 14.95
CA GLU A 122 15.80 -10.78 16.00
C GLU A 122 14.83 -11.86 15.57
N HIS A 123 14.58 -11.99 14.29
CA HIS A 123 13.65 -12.96 13.74
C HIS A 123 14.34 -14.11 13.02
N GLU A 124 15.65 -14.18 13.11
CA GLU A 124 16.40 -15.24 12.49
C GLU A 124 16.21 -16.54 13.27
N GLN A 125 15.91 -17.59 12.54
CA GLN A 125 15.78 -18.90 13.15
C GLN A 125 17.17 -19.52 13.26
N ALA A 126 17.63 -19.74 14.46
CA ALA A 126 18.96 -20.29 14.67
C ALA A 126 19.07 -21.72 14.14
#